data_9442747693de19287dc1782cd40d8ed6
#
_entry.id   9442747693de19287dc1782cd40d8ed6
#
_cell.length_a   1.000
_cell.length_b   1.000
_cell.length_c   1.000
_cell.angle_alpha   90.00
_cell.angle_beta   90.00
_cell.angle_gamma   90.00
#
_symmetry.space_group_name_H-M   'P 1'
#
loop_
_entity.id
_entity.type
_entity.pdbx_description
1 polymer ?
#
loop_
_entity_poly.entity_id
_entity_poly.type
_entity_poly.pdbx_seq_one_letter_code
_entity_poly.pdbx_strand_id
1 'polypeptide(L)'
;AVKALKAAKMAGDASGEGEAPAQAEEATGKALVGEVIDLHELWACTNCMYCMEHCSASIEHVPKVIDMRRYKVLTEADFAPELQLTCRNMENNSNPWGVGSHLRAEWAKDLGIQTLAENPDVEYLFYVGCSGSFDDRGKKISIAFAKILQEAGISFGILGNEEGCCGDSAMRAGNEYLFQALAQANIDVMNGYGVKKIITICPHGYNALKKDYPNFGGHFEVYHHTEIIAKLIAEGKIRLSQPLSGNFVYHDSCFLGRYNKIYDQPRQILKAIPGIRVVEMDRNLDKSFCCGAGGARMWMEEDIGERINFARTRQAIEANADTIAVGCPFCLTMMSDG
;
A
#
# COMPACT_ATOMS: atom_id res chain seq x y z
N ALA A 1 -5.82 -26.46 11.52
CA ALA A 1 -4.64 -25.60 11.31
C ALA A 1 -3.92 -25.29 12.63
N VAL A 2 -4.60 -24.78 13.68
CA VAL A 2 -3.95 -24.45 14.97
C VAL A 2 -3.34 -25.65 15.69
N LYS A 3 -3.91 -26.86 15.56
CA LYS A 3 -3.34 -28.11 16.12
C LYS A 3 -2.04 -28.55 15.40
N ALA A 4 -1.94 -28.37 14.10
CA ALA A 4 -0.75 -28.72 13.32
C ALA A 4 0.45 -27.79 13.64
N LEU A 5 0.21 -26.50 13.86
CA LEU A 5 1.25 -25.53 14.27
C LEU A 5 1.79 -25.78 15.69
N LYS A 6 0.96 -26.28 16.61
CA LYS A 6 1.43 -26.67 17.94
C LYS A 6 2.32 -27.91 17.91
N ALA A 7 2.05 -28.88 17.06
CA ALA A 7 2.86 -30.09 16.92
C ALA A 7 4.27 -29.78 16.35
N ALA A 8 4.38 -28.87 15.39
CA ALA A 8 5.66 -28.46 14.81
C ALA A 8 6.58 -27.69 15.80
N LYS A 9 5.99 -26.97 16.76
CA LYS A 9 6.77 -26.19 17.75
C LYS A 9 7.28 -27.03 18.93
N MET A 10 6.76 -28.23 19.15
CA MET A 10 7.15 -29.14 20.25
C MET A 10 8.23 -30.13 19.87
N ALA A 11 8.65 -30.19 18.60
CA ALA A 11 9.69 -31.10 18.13
C ALA A 11 11.13 -30.56 18.25
N GLY A 12 11.32 -29.36 18.80
CA GLY A 12 12.58 -28.64 18.84
C GLY A 12 13.40 -28.71 20.14
N ASP A 13 12.90 -29.31 21.23
CA ASP A 13 13.62 -29.37 22.50
C ASP A 13 13.33 -30.68 23.25
N ALA A 14 14.07 -31.75 22.96
CA ALA A 14 14.24 -32.88 23.87
C ALA A 14 15.48 -33.70 23.47
N SER A 15 16.59 -33.38 24.09
CA SER A 15 17.70 -34.36 24.32
C SER A 15 17.30 -35.24 25.49
N GLY A 16 16.79 -36.42 25.20
CA GLY A 16 16.44 -37.41 26.20
C GLY A 16 16.01 -38.71 25.49
N GLU A 17 16.83 -39.76 25.59
CA GLU A 17 16.50 -41.07 25.11
C GLU A 17 15.26 -41.61 25.83
N GLY A 18 14.13 -41.63 25.11
CA GLY A 18 12.90 -42.25 25.53
C GLY A 18 12.10 -42.58 24.29
N GLU A 19 11.74 -43.86 24.12
CA GLU A 19 10.93 -44.36 23.00
C GLU A 19 9.73 -43.42 22.74
N ALA A 20 9.69 -42.81 21.59
CA ALA A 20 8.56 -41.98 21.13
C ALA A 20 7.35 -42.90 20.93
N PRO A 21 6.15 -42.53 21.41
CA PRO A 21 4.96 -43.28 21.15
C PRO A 21 4.64 -43.28 19.63
N ALA A 22 4.49 -44.48 19.06
CA ALA A 22 4.26 -44.74 17.64
C ALA A 22 2.89 -44.27 17.10
N GLN A 23 2.35 -43.14 17.59
CA GLN A 23 1.06 -42.58 17.18
C GLN A 23 1.12 -41.09 16.74
N ALA A 24 2.32 -40.55 16.49
CA ALA A 24 2.46 -39.20 15.97
C ALA A 24 2.55 -39.10 14.43
N GLU A 25 2.51 -40.23 13.71
CA GLU A 25 2.71 -40.28 12.25
C GLU A 25 1.45 -40.23 11.40
N GLU A 26 0.26 -40.11 11.99
CA GLU A 26 -0.99 -39.91 11.23
C GLU A 26 -1.54 -38.48 11.27
N ALA A 27 -0.73 -37.51 11.57
CA ALA A 27 -1.09 -36.10 11.34
C ALA A 27 -0.96 -35.83 9.84
N THR A 28 -1.97 -36.27 9.09
CA THR A 28 -2.35 -35.93 7.72
C THR A 28 -1.21 -35.33 6.89
N GLY A 29 -0.55 -36.16 6.08
CA GLY A 29 0.47 -35.75 5.10
C GLY A 29 -0.07 -34.83 3.98
N LYS A 30 -1.05 -33.98 4.29
CA LYS A 30 -1.60 -32.98 3.38
C LYS A 30 -0.86 -31.67 3.53
N ALA A 31 -0.43 -31.10 2.40
CA ALA A 31 0.14 -29.78 2.35
C ALA A 31 -0.91 -28.72 2.78
N LEU A 32 -0.50 -27.79 3.67
CA LEU A 32 -1.41 -26.74 4.15
C LEU A 32 -1.93 -25.88 3.01
N VAL A 33 -1.06 -25.53 2.06
CA VAL A 33 -1.40 -24.75 0.86
C VAL A 33 -1.42 -25.68 -0.35
N GLY A 34 -2.51 -25.65 -1.07
CA GLY A 34 -2.79 -26.50 -2.23
C GLY A 34 -3.76 -27.65 -1.92
N GLU A 35 -3.69 -28.28 -0.74
CA GLU A 35 -4.59 -29.38 -0.37
C GLU A 35 -5.60 -29.03 0.73
N VAL A 36 -5.27 -28.11 1.63
CA VAL A 36 -6.17 -27.65 2.72
C VAL A 36 -6.69 -26.25 2.44
N ILE A 37 -5.82 -25.35 2.01
CA ILE A 37 -6.15 -23.99 1.57
C ILE A 37 -5.85 -23.95 0.07
N ASP A 38 -6.87 -23.69 -0.72
CA ASP A 38 -6.72 -23.60 -2.17
C ASP A 38 -5.83 -22.41 -2.57
N LEU A 39 -5.06 -22.55 -3.65
CA LEU A 39 -4.18 -21.49 -4.15
C LEU A 39 -4.98 -20.24 -4.53
N HIS A 40 -6.18 -20.40 -5.10
CA HIS A 40 -7.04 -19.26 -5.43
C HIS A 40 -7.49 -18.52 -4.17
N GLU A 41 -7.84 -19.22 -3.09
CA GLU A 41 -8.16 -18.60 -1.80
C GLU A 41 -6.98 -17.81 -1.24
N LEU A 42 -5.77 -18.41 -1.29
CA LEU A 42 -4.55 -17.72 -0.84
C LEU A 42 -4.30 -16.45 -1.62
N TRP A 43 -4.40 -16.50 -2.96
CA TRP A 43 -4.12 -15.35 -3.82
C TRP A 43 -5.29 -14.36 -3.92
N ALA A 44 -6.51 -14.74 -3.61
CA ALA A 44 -7.66 -13.83 -3.55
C ALA A 44 -7.59 -12.81 -2.41
N CYS A 45 -6.78 -13.06 -1.38
CA CYS A 45 -6.65 -12.17 -0.25
C CYS A 45 -5.98 -10.84 -0.65
N THR A 46 -6.72 -9.73 -0.53
CA THR A 46 -6.23 -8.37 -0.82
C THR A 46 -5.42 -7.75 0.33
N ASN A 47 -5.14 -8.47 1.38
CA ASN A 47 -4.47 -7.95 2.59
C ASN A 47 -5.14 -6.69 3.16
N CYS A 48 -6.45 -6.52 2.99
CA CYS A 48 -7.17 -5.32 3.38
C CYS A 48 -7.40 -5.17 4.90
N MET A 49 -7.05 -6.18 5.70
CA MET A 49 -7.14 -6.22 7.15
C MET A 49 -8.59 -6.20 7.72
N TYR A 50 -9.62 -6.32 6.88
CA TYR A 50 -11.01 -6.32 7.35
C TYR A 50 -11.29 -7.46 8.34
N CYS A 51 -10.82 -8.67 8.02
CA CYS A 51 -10.97 -9.86 8.87
C CYS A 51 -10.29 -9.71 10.24
N MET A 52 -9.20 -8.93 10.33
CA MET A 52 -8.51 -8.68 11.60
C MET A 52 -9.22 -7.59 12.42
N GLU A 53 -9.62 -6.50 11.77
CA GLU A 53 -10.28 -5.36 12.42
C GLU A 53 -11.61 -5.76 13.07
N HIS A 54 -12.34 -6.70 12.46
CA HIS A 54 -13.66 -7.14 12.93
C HIS A 54 -13.65 -8.55 13.55
N CYS A 55 -12.48 -9.10 13.85
CA CYS A 55 -12.38 -10.42 14.47
C CYS A 55 -12.60 -10.32 15.99
N SER A 56 -13.71 -10.86 16.50
CA SER A 56 -13.99 -10.89 17.93
C SER A 56 -12.97 -11.70 18.75
N ALA A 57 -12.25 -12.62 18.09
CA ALA A 57 -11.20 -13.45 18.71
C ALA A 57 -9.78 -12.88 18.50
N SER A 58 -9.65 -11.68 17.91
CA SER A 58 -8.37 -11.02 17.63
C SER A 58 -7.36 -11.89 16.83
N ILE A 59 -7.86 -12.68 15.89
CA ILE A 59 -7.00 -13.55 15.07
C ILE A 59 -6.33 -12.73 13.97
N GLU A 60 -5.00 -12.82 13.88
CA GLU A 60 -4.19 -12.14 12.87
C GLU A 60 -4.07 -12.96 11.59
N HIS A 61 -5.06 -12.85 10.69
CA HIS A 61 -5.11 -13.62 9.44
C HIS A 61 -4.08 -13.13 8.40
N VAL A 62 -3.93 -11.82 8.22
CA VAL A 62 -3.10 -11.24 7.15
C VAL A 62 -1.62 -11.66 7.26
N PRO A 63 -0.96 -11.61 8.43
CA PRO A 63 0.41 -12.13 8.56
C PRO A 63 0.53 -13.60 8.15
N LYS A 64 -0.46 -14.43 8.49
CA LYS A 64 -0.45 -15.86 8.10
C LYS A 64 -0.60 -16.07 6.60
N VAL A 65 -1.43 -15.27 5.94
CA VAL A 65 -1.53 -15.27 4.47
C VAL A 65 -0.20 -14.88 3.83
N ILE A 66 0.48 -13.85 4.35
CA ILE A 66 1.78 -13.42 3.84
C ILE A 66 2.83 -14.52 4.08
N ASP A 67 2.84 -15.19 5.24
CA ASP A 67 3.76 -16.29 5.53
C ASP A 67 3.57 -17.48 4.57
N MET A 68 2.32 -17.84 4.27
CA MET A 68 2.02 -18.90 3.28
C MET A 68 2.46 -18.49 1.87
N ARG A 69 2.23 -17.24 1.45
CA ARG A 69 2.73 -16.71 0.17
C ARG A 69 4.25 -16.70 0.13
N ARG A 70 4.91 -16.33 1.24
CA ARG A 70 6.37 -16.35 1.35
C ARG A 70 6.94 -17.75 1.11
N TYR A 71 6.30 -18.79 1.67
CA TYR A 71 6.66 -20.16 1.40
C TYR A 71 6.50 -20.52 -0.08
N LYS A 72 5.35 -20.21 -0.70
CA LYS A 72 5.09 -20.48 -2.12
C LYS A 72 6.08 -19.77 -3.04
N VAL A 73 6.38 -18.50 -2.77
CA VAL A 73 7.25 -17.66 -3.62
C VAL A 73 8.72 -18.02 -3.45
N LEU A 74 9.21 -18.14 -2.21
CA LEU A 74 10.64 -18.31 -1.94
C LEU A 74 11.12 -19.75 -1.93
N THR A 75 10.23 -20.71 -1.62
CA THR A 75 10.60 -22.13 -1.53
C THR A 75 10.17 -22.90 -2.76
N GLU A 76 8.95 -22.67 -3.26
CA GLU A 76 8.39 -23.45 -4.37
C GLU A 76 8.45 -22.70 -5.72
N ALA A 77 8.70 -21.38 -5.72
CA ALA A 77 8.63 -20.51 -6.89
C ALA A 77 7.28 -20.61 -7.64
N ASP A 78 6.20 -20.95 -6.89
CA ASP A 78 4.86 -21.21 -7.42
C ASP A 78 3.93 -20.01 -7.17
N PHE A 79 3.89 -19.10 -8.14
CA PHE A 79 3.00 -17.92 -8.14
C PHE A 79 2.76 -17.42 -9.56
N ALA A 80 1.73 -16.59 -9.74
CA ALA A 80 1.24 -16.15 -11.04
C ALA A 80 2.35 -15.54 -11.92
N PRO A 81 2.40 -15.86 -13.24
CA PRO A 81 3.42 -15.34 -14.16
C PRO A 81 3.48 -13.81 -14.21
N GLU A 82 2.33 -13.13 -14.13
CA GLU A 82 2.22 -11.68 -14.12
C GLU A 82 2.92 -11.08 -12.88
N LEU A 83 2.79 -11.75 -11.75
CA LEU A 83 3.44 -11.36 -10.51
C LEU A 83 4.95 -11.64 -10.56
N GLN A 84 5.38 -12.74 -11.23
CA GLN A 84 6.80 -13.01 -11.49
C GLN A 84 7.42 -11.90 -12.34
N LEU A 85 6.72 -11.47 -13.41
CA LEU A 85 7.14 -10.35 -14.24
C LEU A 85 7.25 -9.06 -13.43
N THR A 86 6.26 -8.78 -12.61
CA THR A 86 6.25 -7.61 -11.72
C THR A 86 7.42 -7.62 -10.74
N CYS A 87 7.74 -8.75 -10.12
CA CYS A 87 8.91 -8.90 -9.24
C CYS A 87 10.22 -8.65 -10.01
N ARG A 88 10.36 -9.22 -11.20
CA ARG A 88 11.54 -9.01 -12.08
C ARG A 88 11.68 -7.53 -12.47
N ASN A 89 10.59 -6.86 -12.77
CA ASN A 89 10.59 -5.44 -13.06
C ASN A 89 11.05 -4.60 -11.87
N MET A 90 10.56 -4.93 -10.66
CA MET A 90 10.99 -4.25 -9.43
C MET A 90 12.48 -4.48 -9.14
N GLU A 91 12.98 -5.68 -9.37
CA GLU A 91 14.38 -6.04 -9.18
C GLU A 91 15.30 -5.27 -10.13
N ASN A 92 14.96 -5.24 -11.43
CA ASN A 92 15.83 -4.68 -12.47
C ASN A 92 15.67 -3.16 -12.66
N ASN A 93 14.47 -2.62 -12.41
CA ASN A 93 14.13 -1.22 -12.71
C ASN A 93 13.60 -0.45 -11.50
N SER A 94 13.58 -1.05 -10.31
CA SER A 94 13.03 -0.47 -9.08
C SER A 94 11.60 0.05 -9.22
N ASN A 95 10.79 -0.56 -10.11
CA ASN A 95 9.36 -0.29 -10.23
C ASN A 95 8.61 -1.46 -10.89
N PRO A 96 7.30 -1.62 -10.59
CA PRO A 96 6.51 -2.75 -11.08
C PRO A 96 6.29 -2.78 -12.60
N TRP A 97 6.33 -1.61 -13.27
CA TRP A 97 6.06 -1.50 -14.71
C TRP A 97 7.30 -1.80 -15.59
N GLY A 98 8.50 -1.91 -15.00
CA GLY A 98 9.73 -2.11 -15.77
C GLY A 98 10.18 -0.87 -16.55
N VAL A 99 9.68 0.31 -16.20
CA VAL A 99 10.10 1.58 -16.81
C VAL A 99 11.50 1.95 -16.31
N GLY A 100 12.33 2.47 -17.19
CA GLY A 100 13.70 2.86 -16.81
C GLY A 100 13.72 3.90 -15.69
N SER A 101 14.57 3.69 -14.68
CA SER A 101 14.65 4.55 -13.48
C SER A 101 14.95 6.01 -13.80
N HIS A 102 15.68 6.28 -14.90
CA HIS A 102 16.01 7.63 -15.36
C HIS A 102 14.78 8.48 -15.74
N LEU A 103 13.63 7.85 -15.96
CA LEU A 103 12.35 8.54 -16.24
C LEU A 103 11.55 8.87 -15.00
N ARG A 104 12.02 8.47 -13.81
CA ARG A 104 11.26 8.62 -12.56
C ARG A 104 10.94 10.07 -12.20
N ALA A 105 11.81 11.01 -12.55
CA ALA A 105 11.66 12.43 -12.27
C ALA A 105 10.99 13.24 -13.39
N GLU A 106 10.65 12.64 -14.54
CA GLU A 106 10.09 13.34 -15.71
C GLU A 106 8.82 14.14 -15.38
N TRP A 107 7.99 13.66 -14.45
CA TRP A 107 6.79 14.36 -14.01
C TRP A 107 7.06 15.74 -13.39
N ALA A 108 8.27 15.93 -12.83
CA ALA A 108 8.67 17.15 -12.10
C ALA A 108 9.42 18.16 -12.97
N LYS A 109 9.77 17.82 -14.22
CA LYS A 109 10.69 18.57 -15.08
C LYS A 109 10.39 20.07 -15.22
N ASP A 110 9.10 20.43 -15.33
CA ASP A 110 8.68 21.81 -15.56
C ASP A 110 8.19 22.50 -14.26
N LEU A 111 8.40 21.90 -13.09
CA LEU A 111 7.88 22.40 -11.81
C LEU A 111 8.94 23.12 -10.97
N GLY A 112 10.21 23.11 -11.39
CA GLY A 112 11.31 23.73 -10.62
C GLY A 112 11.56 23.06 -9.26
N ILE A 113 11.20 21.77 -9.10
CA ILE A 113 11.42 21.02 -7.87
C ILE A 113 12.86 20.52 -7.86
N GLN A 114 13.58 20.77 -6.78
CA GLN A 114 14.95 20.30 -6.60
C GLN A 114 14.98 18.86 -6.06
N THR A 115 15.98 18.12 -6.49
CA THR A 115 16.33 16.85 -5.86
C THR A 115 17.09 17.07 -4.56
N LEU A 116 17.13 16.08 -3.66
CA LEU A 116 17.96 16.16 -2.45
C LEU A 116 19.47 16.20 -2.79
N ALA A 117 19.88 15.69 -3.94
CA ALA A 117 21.25 15.84 -4.42
C ALA A 117 21.61 17.31 -4.76
N GLU A 118 20.65 18.09 -5.24
CA GLU A 118 20.82 19.52 -5.54
C GLU A 118 20.65 20.39 -4.31
N ASN A 119 19.70 20.03 -3.42
CA ASN A 119 19.41 20.76 -2.21
C ASN A 119 18.93 19.80 -1.10
N PRO A 120 19.82 19.35 -0.23
CA PRO A 120 19.46 18.47 0.89
C PRO A 120 18.76 19.19 2.05
N ASP A 121 18.87 20.52 2.11
CA ASP A 121 18.35 21.36 3.21
C ASP A 121 16.85 21.67 3.03
N VAL A 122 16.01 20.65 3.03
CA VAL A 122 14.56 20.77 2.94
C VAL A 122 13.88 20.19 4.18
N GLU A 123 12.68 20.71 4.49
CA GLU A 123 11.93 20.18 5.64
C GLU A 123 11.35 18.79 5.37
N TYR A 124 10.89 18.55 4.16
CA TYR A 124 10.26 17.29 3.78
C TYR A 124 10.88 16.67 2.54
N LEU A 125 11.05 15.37 2.57
CA LEU A 125 11.16 14.56 1.36
C LEU A 125 9.74 14.28 0.84
N PHE A 126 9.44 14.65 -0.40
CA PHE A 126 8.28 14.11 -1.09
C PHE A 126 8.67 12.79 -1.76
N TYR A 127 8.36 11.67 -1.09
CA TYR A 127 8.49 10.32 -1.64
C TYR A 127 7.30 10.03 -2.55
N VAL A 128 7.54 10.12 -3.85
CA VAL A 128 6.50 10.13 -4.89
C VAL A 128 5.89 8.75 -5.09
N GLY A 129 6.71 7.72 -5.00
CA GLY A 129 6.33 6.34 -5.26
C GLY A 129 6.18 6.03 -6.75
N CYS A 130 6.13 4.73 -7.06
CA CYS A 130 6.15 4.27 -8.45
C CYS A 130 4.93 4.76 -9.24
N SER A 131 3.72 4.70 -8.67
CA SER A 131 2.50 5.16 -9.34
C SER A 131 2.53 6.66 -9.63
N GLY A 132 2.99 7.47 -8.66
CA GLY A 132 3.13 8.91 -8.84
C GLY A 132 4.17 9.31 -9.88
N SER A 133 5.14 8.44 -10.15
CA SER A 133 6.23 8.67 -11.10
C SER A 133 5.93 8.17 -12.52
N PHE A 134 5.19 7.05 -12.67
CA PHE A 134 5.10 6.37 -13.96
C PHE A 134 3.67 6.23 -14.50
N ASP A 135 2.65 6.13 -13.63
CA ASP A 135 1.25 6.09 -14.06
C ASP A 135 0.73 7.48 -14.41
N ASP A 136 0.07 7.65 -15.55
CA ASP A 136 -0.37 8.98 -16.02
C ASP A 136 -1.43 9.64 -15.12
N ARG A 137 -2.25 8.83 -14.44
CA ARG A 137 -3.20 9.34 -13.42
C ARG A 137 -2.43 9.73 -12.16
N GLY A 138 -1.47 8.90 -11.74
CA GLY A 138 -0.59 9.15 -10.61
C GLY A 138 0.28 10.40 -10.78
N LYS A 139 0.87 10.62 -11.96
CA LYS A 139 1.64 11.84 -12.28
C LYS A 139 0.81 13.11 -12.08
N LYS A 140 -0.46 13.12 -12.49
CA LYS A 140 -1.36 14.27 -12.28
C LYS A 140 -1.54 14.59 -10.80
N ILE A 141 -1.64 13.56 -9.94
CA ILE A 141 -1.72 13.73 -8.48
C ILE A 141 -0.41 14.30 -7.95
N SER A 142 0.74 13.77 -8.37
CA SER A 142 2.06 14.23 -7.95
C SER A 142 2.27 15.71 -8.31
N ILE A 143 1.94 16.11 -9.54
CA ILE A 143 2.01 17.48 -10.02
C ILE A 143 1.09 18.40 -9.20
N ALA A 144 -0.17 17.99 -9.00
CA ALA A 144 -1.13 18.79 -8.25
C ALA A 144 -0.69 18.97 -6.78
N PHE A 145 -0.22 17.91 -6.16
CA PHE A 145 0.23 17.97 -4.78
C PHE A 145 1.50 18.81 -4.62
N ALA A 146 2.46 18.66 -5.52
CA ALA A 146 3.66 19.50 -5.52
C ALA A 146 3.32 20.99 -5.64
N LYS A 147 2.38 21.37 -6.52
CA LYS A 147 1.90 22.76 -6.62
C LYS A 147 1.23 23.25 -5.33
N ILE A 148 0.48 22.39 -4.65
CA ILE A 148 -0.11 22.73 -3.34
C ILE A 148 0.99 23.02 -2.31
N LEU A 149 2.04 22.21 -2.26
CA LEU A 149 3.17 22.42 -1.36
C LEU A 149 3.92 23.73 -1.68
N GLN A 150 4.16 24.03 -2.97
CA GLN A 150 4.78 25.27 -3.43
C GLN A 150 3.94 26.49 -3.05
N GLU A 151 2.64 26.47 -3.33
CA GLU A 151 1.72 27.55 -2.99
C GLU A 151 1.64 27.81 -1.48
N ALA A 152 1.70 26.74 -0.69
CA ALA A 152 1.72 26.83 0.78
C ALA A 152 3.07 27.23 1.36
N GLY A 153 4.11 27.43 0.53
CA GLY A 153 5.46 27.78 0.98
C GLY A 153 6.16 26.68 1.78
N ILE A 154 5.82 25.41 1.53
CA ILE A 154 6.43 24.25 2.21
C ILE A 154 7.76 23.93 1.53
N SER A 155 8.83 23.85 2.33
CA SER A 155 10.15 23.42 1.87
C SER A 155 10.15 21.89 1.67
N PHE A 156 10.33 21.44 0.42
CA PHE A 156 10.40 20.03 0.08
C PHE A 156 11.30 19.77 -1.13
N GLY A 157 11.81 18.55 -1.20
CA GLY A 157 12.57 18.04 -2.34
C GLY A 157 12.15 16.60 -2.66
N ILE A 158 12.69 16.05 -3.75
CA ILE A 158 12.46 14.68 -4.19
C ILE A 158 13.79 13.93 -4.29
N LEU A 159 13.78 12.60 -4.27
CA LEU A 159 14.97 11.80 -4.57
C LEU A 159 15.25 11.71 -6.08
N GLY A 160 14.24 12.02 -6.91
CA GLY A 160 14.39 11.89 -8.35
C GLY A 160 14.68 10.44 -8.75
N ASN A 161 15.74 10.24 -9.54
CA ASN A 161 16.11 8.91 -10.04
C ASN A 161 16.71 7.98 -8.96
N GLU A 162 17.06 8.50 -7.80
CA GLU A 162 17.55 7.71 -6.67
C GLU A 162 16.42 7.08 -5.84
N GLU A 163 15.15 7.49 -6.08
CA GLU A 163 14.01 6.86 -5.44
C GLU A 163 13.75 5.46 -6.04
N GLY A 164 13.72 4.44 -5.19
CA GLY A 164 13.30 3.09 -5.57
C GLY A 164 11.81 2.82 -5.30
N CYS A 165 11.34 1.63 -5.67
CA CYS A 165 10.05 1.12 -5.21
C CYS A 165 10.06 0.95 -3.70
N CYS A 166 8.94 1.28 -3.01
CA CYS A 166 8.83 1.04 -1.56
C CYS A 166 8.79 -0.44 -1.16
N GLY A 167 8.64 -1.34 -2.13
CA GLY A 167 8.64 -2.78 -1.92
C GLY A 167 7.32 -3.37 -1.42
N ASP A 168 6.27 -2.57 -1.15
CA ASP A 168 5.01 -3.08 -0.59
C ASP A 168 4.43 -4.25 -1.39
N SER A 169 4.41 -4.17 -2.71
CA SER A 169 3.88 -5.26 -3.56
C SER A 169 4.70 -6.55 -3.42
N ALA A 170 6.03 -6.47 -3.33
CA ALA A 170 6.90 -7.62 -3.10
C ALA A 170 6.61 -8.25 -1.73
N MET A 171 6.54 -7.44 -0.67
CA MET A 171 6.23 -7.91 0.68
C MET A 171 4.86 -8.62 0.74
N ARG A 172 3.81 -8.00 0.17
CA ARG A 172 2.45 -8.57 0.18
C ARG A 172 2.31 -9.80 -0.69
N ALA A 173 3.15 -9.93 -1.71
CA ALA A 173 3.28 -11.13 -2.53
C ALA A 173 4.04 -12.26 -1.83
N GLY A 174 4.76 -11.98 -0.73
CA GLY A 174 5.64 -12.95 -0.05
C GLY A 174 7.07 -13.00 -0.60
N ASN A 175 7.46 -12.11 -1.51
CA ASN A 175 8.85 -12.00 -1.95
C ASN A 175 9.64 -11.11 -0.97
N GLU A 176 9.91 -11.68 0.21
CA GLU A 176 10.58 -10.99 1.31
C GLU A 176 11.99 -10.54 0.94
N TYR A 177 12.73 -11.38 0.21
CA TYR A 177 14.09 -11.04 -0.22
C TYR A 177 14.12 -9.76 -1.06
N LEU A 178 13.24 -9.68 -2.06
CA LEU A 178 13.13 -8.49 -2.92
C LEU A 178 12.67 -7.27 -2.11
N PHE A 179 11.71 -7.45 -1.20
CA PHE A 179 11.26 -6.37 -0.33
C PHE A 179 12.42 -5.79 0.50
N GLN A 180 13.20 -6.66 1.16
CA GLN A 180 14.32 -6.23 1.98
C GLN A 180 15.39 -5.49 1.17
N ALA A 181 15.72 -6.00 -0.02
CA ALA A 181 16.69 -5.34 -0.91
C ALA A 181 16.23 -3.93 -1.32
N LEU A 182 14.96 -3.77 -1.71
CA LEU A 182 14.38 -2.48 -2.09
C LEU A 182 14.29 -1.52 -0.89
N ALA A 183 13.88 -2.03 0.26
CA ALA A 183 13.76 -1.24 1.49
C ALA A 183 15.14 -0.73 1.93
N GLN A 184 16.15 -1.59 1.97
CA GLN A 184 17.51 -1.21 2.38
C GLN A 184 18.10 -0.16 1.44
N ALA A 185 17.96 -0.34 0.12
CA ALA A 185 18.44 0.64 -0.85
C ALA A 185 17.82 2.04 -0.63
N ASN A 186 16.51 2.11 -0.44
CA ASN A 186 15.83 3.38 -0.13
C ASN A 186 16.27 3.97 1.22
N ILE A 187 16.42 3.13 2.25
CA ILE A 187 16.86 3.55 3.59
C ILE A 187 18.25 4.16 3.54
N ASP A 188 19.18 3.51 2.84
CA ASP A 188 20.56 3.97 2.70
C ASP A 188 20.62 5.34 2.01
N VAL A 189 19.86 5.53 0.92
CA VAL A 189 19.77 6.82 0.22
C VAL A 189 19.18 7.90 1.14
N MET A 190 18.03 7.62 1.78
CA MET A 190 17.36 8.60 2.63
C MET A 190 18.18 8.95 3.87
N ASN A 191 18.86 7.98 4.49
CA ASN A 191 19.75 8.22 5.61
C ASN A 191 21.00 9.01 5.17
N GLY A 192 21.51 8.76 3.97
CA GLY A 192 22.64 9.50 3.39
C GLY A 192 22.35 11.00 3.24
N TYR A 193 21.12 11.36 2.89
CA TYR A 193 20.66 12.77 2.87
C TYR A 193 20.17 13.30 4.23
N GLY A 194 20.18 12.49 5.28
CA GLY A 194 19.71 12.89 6.60
C GLY A 194 18.21 13.15 6.69
N VAL A 195 17.42 12.53 5.83
CA VAL A 195 15.95 12.67 5.79
C VAL A 195 15.35 12.37 7.17
N LYS A 196 14.43 13.24 7.62
CA LYS A 196 13.68 13.06 8.87
C LYS A 196 12.19 12.94 8.64
N LYS A 197 11.65 13.76 7.73
CA LYS A 197 10.20 13.87 7.46
C LYS A 197 9.91 13.52 6.01
N ILE A 198 8.94 12.65 5.81
CA ILE A 198 8.53 12.16 4.48
C ILE A 198 7.05 12.46 4.28
N ILE A 199 6.71 12.95 3.09
CA ILE A 199 5.31 13.01 2.63
C ILE A 199 5.16 12.06 1.45
N THR A 200 4.07 11.30 1.39
CA THR A 200 3.77 10.45 0.24
C THR A 200 2.28 10.50 -0.12
N ILE A 201 1.98 10.25 -1.40
CA ILE A 201 0.60 10.20 -1.91
C ILE A 201 0.00 8.79 -1.89
N CYS A 202 0.81 7.78 -1.59
CA CYS A 202 0.39 6.38 -1.63
C CYS A 202 0.32 5.77 -0.23
N PRO A 203 -0.86 5.29 0.24
CA PRO A 203 -0.99 4.63 1.53
C PRO A 203 -0.15 3.35 1.67
N HIS A 204 0.16 2.66 0.58
CA HIS A 204 1.04 1.51 0.58
C HIS A 204 2.47 1.92 0.91
N GLY A 205 2.99 2.93 0.20
CA GLY A 205 4.29 3.55 0.52
C GLY A 205 4.32 4.13 1.93
N TYR A 206 3.25 4.83 2.35
CA TYR A 206 3.11 5.35 3.70
C TYR A 206 3.27 4.25 4.76
N ASN A 207 2.57 3.12 4.58
CA ASN A 207 2.65 2.00 5.51
C ASN A 207 4.03 1.35 5.53
N ALA A 208 4.63 1.11 4.35
CA ALA A 208 5.96 0.54 4.24
C ALA A 208 7.02 1.43 4.94
N LEU A 209 7.06 2.71 4.60
CA LEU A 209 7.99 3.68 5.19
C LEU A 209 7.82 3.86 6.70
N LYS A 210 6.57 3.85 7.19
CA LYS A 210 6.26 4.12 8.60
C LYS A 210 6.37 2.90 9.50
N LYS A 211 5.98 1.71 9.01
CA LYS A 211 5.83 0.51 9.85
C LYS A 211 6.78 -0.62 9.50
N ASP A 212 7.13 -0.77 8.23
CA ASP A 212 7.94 -1.89 7.78
C ASP A 212 9.44 -1.52 7.78
N TYR A 213 9.81 -0.32 7.30
CA TYR A 213 11.20 0.17 7.24
C TYR A 213 11.90 0.32 8.60
N PRO A 214 11.24 0.63 9.72
CA PRO A 214 11.89 0.65 11.02
C PRO A 214 12.59 -0.66 11.42
N ASN A 215 12.11 -1.80 10.91
CA ASN A 215 12.74 -3.10 11.13
C ASN A 215 14.11 -3.23 10.44
N PHE A 216 14.42 -2.31 9.51
CA PHE A 216 15.68 -2.28 8.73
C PHE A 216 16.48 -1.00 8.99
N GLY A 217 16.19 -0.26 10.06
CA GLY A 217 16.91 0.95 10.44
C GLY A 217 16.43 2.24 9.77
N GLY A 218 15.28 2.20 9.05
CA GLY A 218 14.65 3.37 8.44
C GLY A 218 13.62 4.02 9.36
N HIS A 219 14.05 4.96 10.22
CA HIS A 219 13.19 5.65 11.18
C HIS A 219 12.87 7.07 10.71
N PHE A 220 11.66 7.26 10.14
CA PHE A 220 11.20 8.51 9.56
C PHE A 220 9.84 8.92 10.13
N GLU A 221 9.61 10.23 10.24
CA GLU A 221 8.27 10.79 10.43
C GLU A 221 7.55 10.81 9.08
N VAL A 222 6.59 9.92 8.89
CA VAL A 222 5.90 9.77 7.60
C VAL A 222 4.50 10.34 7.68
N TYR A 223 4.14 11.17 6.69
CA TYR A 223 2.85 11.82 6.53
C TYR A 223 2.22 11.43 5.20
N HIS A 224 0.92 11.18 5.22
CA HIS A 224 0.15 11.06 4.00
C HIS A 224 -0.25 12.43 3.49
N HIS A 225 -0.31 12.63 2.17
CA HIS A 225 -0.63 13.94 1.58
C HIS A 225 -1.94 14.54 2.12
N THR A 226 -2.93 13.71 2.46
CA THR A 226 -4.20 14.18 3.02
C THR A 226 -4.04 14.77 4.42
N GLU A 227 -3.09 14.29 5.22
CA GLU A 227 -2.79 14.88 6.54
C GLU A 227 -2.19 16.28 6.36
N ILE A 228 -1.26 16.44 5.42
CA ILE A 228 -0.63 17.72 5.12
C ILE A 228 -1.65 18.73 4.55
N ILE A 229 -2.45 18.32 3.56
CA ILE A 229 -3.47 19.22 2.97
C ILE A 229 -4.48 19.66 4.03
N ALA A 230 -5.01 18.74 4.84
CA ALA A 230 -5.95 19.08 5.90
C ALA A 230 -5.35 20.07 6.91
N LYS A 231 -4.08 19.88 7.30
CA LYS A 231 -3.32 20.80 8.17
C LYS A 231 -3.17 22.18 7.51
N LEU A 232 -2.77 22.26 6.25
CA LEU A 232 -2.59 23.52 5.53
C LEU A 232 -3.90 24.30 5.39
N ILE A 233 -5.03 23.61 5.17
CA ILE A 233 -6.37 24.23 5.17
C ILE A 233 -6.69 24.78 6.56
N ALA A 234 -6.50 24.00 7.62
CA ALA A 234 -6.80 24.41 8.99
C ALA A 234 -5.93 25.60 9.45
N GLU A 235 -4.68 25.68 9.01
CA GLU A 235 -3.76 26.81 9.27
C GLU A 235 -4.03 28.02 8.36
N GLY A 236 -4.96 27.93 7.41
CA GLY A 236 -5.27 29.00 6.45
C GLY A 236 -4.17 29.26 5.43
N LYS A 237 -3.18 28.37 5.29
CA LYS A 237 -2.08 28.49 4.32
C LYS A 237 -2.53 28.24 2.88
N ILE A 238 -3.59 27.43 2.70
CA ILE A 238 -4.26 27.25 1.41
C ILE A 238 -5.76 27.51 1.56
N ARG A 239 -6.36 28.06 0.51
CA ARG A 239 -7.80 28.33 0.45
C ARG A 239 -8.39 27.68 -0.80
N LEU A 240 -9.42 26.88 -0.60
CA LEU A 240 -10.17 26.24 -1.69
C LEU A 240 -11.28 27.23 -2.13
N SER A 241 -11.02 28.00 -3.18
CA SER A 241 -11.93 29.08 -3.63
C SER A 241 -12.79 28.69 -4.84
N GLN A 242 -12.37 27.68 -5.60
CA GLN A 242 -13.11 27.26 -6.80
C GLN A 242 -14.22 26.28 -6.40
N PRO A 243 -15.49 26.62 -6.68
CA PRO A 243 -16.59 25.73 -6.37
C PRO A 243 -16.62 24.54 -7.33
N LEU A 244 -16.93 23.38 -6.76
CA LEU A 244 -17.34 22.19 -7.53
C LEU A 244 -18.79 21.87 -7.18
N SER A 245 -19.49 21.11 -8.01
CA SER A 245 -20.86 20.70 -7.74
C SER A 245 -21.00 19.19 -7.83
N GLY A 246 -21.97 18.64 -7.11
CA GLY A 246 -22.31 17.21 -7.17
C GLY A 246 -22.16 16.50 -5.82
N ASN A 247 -22.57 15.25 -5.82
CA ASN A 247 -22.45 14.33 -4.70
C ASN A 247 -21.11 13.60 -4.77
N PHE A 248 -20.29 13.77 -3.75
CA PHE A 248 -18.98 13.13 -3.63
C PHE A 248 -19.03 12.07 -2.56
N VAL A 249 -18.61 10.84 -2.89
CA VAL A 249 -18.32 9.79 -1.92
C VAL A 249 -16.82 9.66 -1.73
N TYR A 250 -16.39 9.30 -0.51
CA TYR A 250 -14.99 8.97 -0.26
C TYR A 250 -14.83 7.44 -0.16
N HIS A 251 -13.91 6.88 -0.94
CA HIS A 251 -13.50 5.50 -0.78
C HIS A 251 -12.38 5.41 0.26
N ASP A 252 -12.69 4.85 1.42
CA ASP A 252 -11.70 4.62 2.47
C ASP A 252 -10.70 3.54 2.06
N SER A 253 -9.49 3.95 1.70
CA SER A 253 -8.39 3.03 1.40
C SER A 253 -8.03 2.22 2.65
N CYS A 254 -7.92 0.91 2.52
CA CYS A 254 -7.63 0.02 3.64
C CYS A 254 -6.29 0.34 4.32
N PHE A 255 -5.25 0.64 3.55
CA PHE A 255 -3.93 0.99 4.08
C PHE A 255 -3.88 2.38 4.73
N LEU A 256 -4.79 3.29 4.39
CA LEU A 256 -4.91 4.57 5.07
C LEU A 256 -5.79 4.45 6.32
N GLY A 257 -6.99 3.87 6.18
CA GLY A 257 -7.97 3.72 7.24
C GLY A 257 -7.63 2.62 8.23
N ARG A 258 -7.88 1.35 7.89
CA ARG A 258 -7.71 0.22 8.83
C ARG A 258 -6.29 0.08 9.34
N TYR A 259 -5.29 0.16 8.48
CA TYR A 259 -3.89 0.05 8.89
C TYR A 259 -3.38 1.25 9.69
N ASN A 260 -3.81 2.48 9.36
CA ASN A 260 -3.21 3.70 9.90
C ASN A 260 -4.19 4.65 10.59
N LYS A 261 -5.49 4.29 10.66
CA LYS A 261 -6.56 5.02 11.36
C LYS A 261 -6.77 6.46 10.84
N ILE A 262 -6.41 6.75 9.59
CA ILE A 262 -6.59 8.05 8.94
C ILE A 262 -7.91 8.01 8.16
N TYR A 263 -8.97 8.55 8.75
CA TYR A 263 -10.33 8.60 8.19
C TYR A 263 -10.84 10.03 8.02
N ASP A 264 -10.48 10.92 8.96
CA ASP A 264 -11.06 12.26 9.07
C ASP A 264 -10.44 13.25 8.09
N GLN A 265 -9.12 13.22 7.90
CA GLN A 265 -8.39 14.18 7.08
C GLN A 265 -8.90 14.24 5.63
N PRO A 266 -9.12 13.12 4.93
CA PRO A 266 -9.71 13.16 3.59
C PRO A 266 -11.10 13.81 3.55
N ARG A 267 -11.92 13.53 4.58
CA ARG A 267 -13.27 14.11 4.70
C ARG A 267 -13.24 15.60 5.01
N GLN A 268 -12.28 16.05 5.84
CA GLN A 268 -12.06 17.47 6.11
C GLN A 268 -11.70 18.24 4.84
N ILE A 269 -10.84 17.68 4.00
CA ILE A 269 -10.47 18.26 2.70
C ILE A 269 -11.71 18.37 1.80
N LEU A 270 -12.48 17.30 1.65
CA LEU A 270 -13.68 17.33 0.81
C LEU A 270 -14.70 18.36 1.31
N LYS A 271 -14.97 18.38 2.61
CA LYS A 271 -15.91 19.33 3.22
C LYS A 271 -15.46 20.81 3.08
N ALA A 272 -14.17 21.06 2.89
CA ALA A 272 -13.64 22.40 2.68
C ALA A 272 -13.81 22.88 1.23
N ILE A 273 -14.12 22.01 0.26
CA ILE A 273 -14.36 22.40 -1.13
C ILE A 273 -15.77 23.03 -1.25
N PRO A 274 -15.89 24.29 -1.71
CA PRO A 274 -17.19 24.91 -1.84
C PRO A 274 -18.08 24.21 -2.85
N GLY A 275 -19.37 24.06 -2.54
CA GLY A 275 -20.41 23.59 -3.46
C GLY A 275 -20.55 22.10 -3.61
N ILE A 276 -19.65 21.26 -3.10
CA ILE A 276 -19.85 19.81 -3.12
C ILE A 276 -20.71 19.35 -1.94
N ARG A 277 -21.38 18.24 -2.14
CA ARG A 277 -22.07 17.50 -1.08
C ARG A 277 -21.33 16.17 -0.84
N VAL A 278 -20.79 15.99 0.37
CA VAL A 278 -20.18 14.73 0.74
C VAL A 278 -21.29 13.78 1.22
N VAL A 279 -21.42 12.64 0.54
CA VAL A 279 -22.32 11.54 0.92
C VAL A 279 -21.50 10.32 1.30
N GLU A 280 -22.03 9.47 2.14
CA GLU A 280 -21.30 8.25 2.56
C GLU A 280 -21.92 7.02 1.91
N MET A 281 -21.06 6.07 1.55
CA MET A 281 -21.51 4.73 1.19
C MET A 281 -21.89 3.96 2.46
N ASP A 282 -22.79 2.99 2.39
CA ASP A 282 -23.19 2.16 3.53
C ASP A 282 -21.99 1.49 4.20
N ARG A 283 -21.04 1.01 3.39
CA ARG A 283 -19.77 0.45 3.87
C ARG A 283 -18.67 1.50 3.76
N ASN A 284 -18.42 2.21 4.85
CA ASN A 284 -17.42 3.28 4.96
C ASN A 284 -16.52 3.08 6.18
N LEU A 285 -15.54 3.95 6.37
CA LEU A 285 -14.58 3.95 7.48
C LEU A 285 -13.91 2.57 7.65
N ASP A 286 -13.91 2.03 8.87
CA ASP A 286 -13.36 0.71 9.21
C ASP A 286 -14.11 -0.44 8.51
N LYS A 287 -15.40 -0.25 8.20
CA LYS A 287 -16.25 -1.20 7.46
C LYS A 287 -16.15 -1.08 5.95
N SER A 288 -15.32 -0.19 5.43
CA SER A 288 -15.16 0.03 3.99
C SER A 288 -14.86 -1.26 3.22
N PHE A 289 -15.55 -1.45 2.08
CA PHE A 289 -15.25 -2.55 1.17
C PHE A 289 -13.95 -2.27 0.42
N CYS A 290 -13.19 -3.31 0.09
CA CYS A 290 -11.90 -3.19 -0.61
C CYS A 290 -12.07 -2.71 -2.05
N CYS A 291 -11.06 -2.04 -2.60
CA CYS A 291 -11.00 -1.73 -4.04
C CYS A 291 -10.49 -2.90 -4.90
N GLY A 292 -9.88 -3.92 -4.27
CA GLY A 292 -9.34 -5.09 -4.97
C GLY A 292 -7.84 -5.09 -5.23
N ALA A 293 -7.13 -3.95 -5.11
CA ALA A 293 -5.74 -3.82 -5.52
C ALA A 293 -4.70 -4.39 -4.54
N GLY A 294 -5.02 -4.41 -3.24
CA GLY A 294 -4.07 -4.81 -2.20
C GLY A 294 -3.61 -6.26 -2.31
N GLY A 295 -2.63 -6.67 -1.48
CA GLY A 295 -2.13 -8.04 -1.49
C GLY A 295 -1.46 -8.46 -2.81
N ALA A 296 -0.84 -7.51 -3.51
CA ALA A 296 -0.29 -7.67 -4.85
C ALA A 296 -1.32 -8.01 -5.96
N ARG A 297 -2.64 -7.99 -5.65
CA ARG A 297 -3.71 -8.27 -6.62
C ARG A 297 -3.76 -7.27 -7.78
N MET A 298 -3.25 -6.05 -7.56
CA MET A 298 -3.09 -5.05 -8.63
C MET A 298 -2.35 -5.57 -9.86
N TRP A 299 -1.52 -6.59 -9.68
CA TRP A 299 -0.63 -7.16 -10.69
C TRP A 299 -1.09 -8.53 -11.19
N MET A 300 -2.28 -8.95 -10.82
CA MET A 300 -2.85 -10.25 -11.21
C MET A 300 -4.26 -10.07 -11.74
N GLU A 301 -4.68 -10.95 -12.65
CA GLU A 301 -6.05 -11.00 -13.10
C GLU A 301 -7.00 -11.56 -12.02
N GLU A 302 -8.27 -11.19 -12.08
CA GLU A 302 -9.32 -11.67 -11.19
C GLU A 302 -10.35 -12.42 -12.02
N ASP A 303 -10.19 -13.76 -12.07
CA ASP A 303 -10.94 -14.64 -12.98
C ASP A 303 -12.10 -15.36 -12.30
N ILE A 304 -12.19 -15.30 -10.95
CA ILE A 304 -13.18 -16.05 -10.16
C ILE A 304 -14.17 -15.09 -9.51
N GLY A 305 -15.45 -15.31 -9.80
CA GLY A 305 -16.53 -14.55 -9.22
C GLY A 305 -16.67 -13.13 -9.82
N GLU A 306 -17.27 -12.24 -9.04
CA GLU A 306 -17.39 -10.83 -9.41
C GLU A 306 -16.13 -10.06 -9.02
N ARG A 307 -15.61 -9.24 -9.92
CA ARG A 307 -14.46 -8.37 -9.62
C ARG A 307 -14.77 -7.44 -8.45
N ILE A 308 -13.84 -7.38 -7.51
CA ILE A 308 -13.99 -6.58 -6.27
C ILE A 308 -14.22 -5.10 -6.57
N ASN A 309 -13.52 -4.54 -7.57
CA ASN A 309 -13.67 -3.14 -7.95
C ASN A 309 -15.08 -2.84 -8.49
N PHE A 310 -15.69 -3.75 -9.28
CA PHE A 310 -17.05 -3.60 -9.77
C PHE A 310 -18.06 -3.56 -8.62
N ALA A 311 -17.94 -4.51 -7.67
CA ALA A 311 -18.79 -4.53 -6.48
C ALA A 311 -18.65 -3.24 -5.66
N ARG A 312 -17.43 -2.69 -5.56
CA ARG A 312 -17.20 -1.44 -4.83
C ARG A 312 -17.74 -0.21 -5.56
N THR A 313 -17.54 -0.15 -6.87
CA THR A 313 -18.07 0.95 -7.69
C THR A 313 -19.60 0.98 -7.66
N ARG A 314 -20.24 -0.19 -7.68
CA ARG A 314 -21.70 -0.29 -7.52
C ARG A 314 -22.18 0.34 -6.20
N GLN A 315 -21.50 0.13 -5.08
CA GLN A 315 -21.84 0.78 -3.80
C GLN A 315 -21.76 2.31 -3.88
N ALA A 316 -20.84 2.86 -4.67
CA ALA A 316 -20.77 4.31 -4.89
C ALA A 316 -21.95 4.81 -5.74
N ILE A 317 -22.34 4.07 -6.76
CA ILE A 317 -23.53 4.37 -7.58
C ILE A 317 -24.80 4.31 -6.74
N GLU A 318 -24.96 3.29 -5.89
CA GLU A 318 -26.09 3.13 -4.96
C GLU A 318 -26.19 4.29 -3.95
N ALA A 319 -25.05 4.90 -3.59
CA ALA A 319 -25.02 6.11 -2.77
C ALA A 319 -25.35 7.41 -3.54
N ASN A 320 -25.75 7.31 -4.82
CA ASN A 320 -26.00 8.44 -5.73
C ASN A 320 -24.81 9.39 -5.86
N ALA A 321 -23.61 8.84 -5.97
CA ALA A 321 -22.40 9.61 -6.16
C ALA A 321 -22.21 10.04 -7.61
N ASP A 322 -21.87 11.31 -7.81
CA ASP A 322 -21.39 11.82 -9.11
C ASP A 322 -19.88 11.64 -9.24
N THR A 323 -19.19 11.59 -8.10
CA THR A 323 -17.72 11.49 -8.04
C THR A 323 -17.27 10.61 -6.88
N ILE A 324 -16.32 9.73 -7.15
CA ILE A 324 -15.64 8.92 -6.13
C ILE A 324 -14.27 9.57 -5.84
N ALA A 325 -14.10 10.12 -4.65
CA ALA A 325 -12.82 10.60 -4.18
C ALA A 325 -12.02 9.47 -3.52
N VAL A 326 -10.74 9.41 -3.81
CA VAL A 326 -9.82 8.39 -3.29
C VAL A 326 -8.52 9.02 -2.80
N GLY A 327 -7.92 8.45 -1.77
CA GLY A 327 -6.61 8.87 -1.24
C GLY A 327 -5.48 7.87 -1.55
N CYS A 328 -5.62 7.05 -2.60
CA CYS A 328 -4.67 6.00 -2.95
C CYS A 328 -4.59 5.85 -4.47
N PRO A 329 -3.39 5.88 -5.08
CA PRO A 329 -3.25 5.69 -6.53
C PRO A 329 -3.77 4.33 -7.02
N PHE A 330 -3.58 3.26 -6.26
CA PHE A 330 -4.12 1.95 -6.61
C PHE A 330 -5.65 1.93 -6.56
N CYS A 331 -6.24 2.55 -5.52
CA CYS A 331 -7.69 2.70 -5.48
C CYS A 331 -8.21 3.55 -6.64
N LEU A 332 -7.46 4.57 -7.08
CA LEU A 332 -7.83 5.37 -8.24
C LEU A 332 -7.93 4.53 -9.51
N THR A 333 -6.94 3.69 -9.77
CA THR A 333 -6.96 2.75 -10.90
C THR A 333 -8.17 1.83 -10.80
N MET A 334 -8.35 1.14 -9.68
CA MET A 334 -9.43 0.17 -9.50
C MET A 334 -10.83 0.80 -9.60
N MET A 335 -11.04 2.00 -9.03
CA MET A 335 -12.33 2.69 -9.11
C MET A 335 -12.59 3.27 -10.49
N SER A 336 -11.54 3.65 -11.24
CA SER A 336 -11.68 4.12 -12.62
C SER A 336 -12.01 2.99 -13.59
N ASP A 337 -11.53 1.79 -13.31
CA ASP A 337 -11.75 0.61 -14.15
C ASP A 337 -13.08 -0.10 -13.78
N GLY A 338 -13.63 0.11 -12.58
CA GLY A 338 -14.94 -0.40 -12.14
C GLY A 338 -16.10 0.43 -12.64
#